data_5bc1fdd2a8b9e79df1e54bf92fe826f7
#
_entry.id   5bc1fdd2a8b9e79df1e54bf92fe826f7
#
_cell.length_a   1.000
_cell.length_b   1.000
_cell.length_c   1.000
_cell.angle_alpha   90.00
_cell.angle_beta   90.00
_cell.angle_gamma   90.00
#
_symmetry.space_group_name_H-M   'P 1'
#
loop_
_entity.id
_entity.type
_entity.pdbx_description
1 polymer ?
#
loop_
_entity_poly.entity_id
_entity_poly.type
_entity_poly.pdbx_seq_one_letter_code
_entity_poly.pdbx_strand_id
1 'polypeptide(L)'
;STDQTIQQARNAGAEVWSEKRQGKGNVVRRMFAEIEADFYLMVDGDATYDAASAPGMLQLIQDEKLDMVVARRVSTEEEAYRSGHEFGNRLLSGAVGWIFGSQLSDILSGYRVFSRRFVKSFPAMTEGFEIETELSVHALQLRLPVDEMPTPYFARPAGSASKLHTWADGFRILATIFRLFVLEKPFQFFLLLSILFFLTASALFIPVLAEYFSTGLVSRYPSLIVAVGGYVMALTSLIMGTLLYSTATGRLEAKRLKYLEIEPFDGG
;
A
#
# COMPACT_ATOMS: atom_id res chain seq x y z
N SER A 1 -20.13 -15.24 5.53
CA SER A 1 -20.49 -15.36 6.96
C SER A 1 -21.27 -16.65 7.18
N THR A 2 -20.91 -17.39 8.22
CA THR A 2 -21.62 -18.62 8.62
C THR A 2 -22.57 -18.36 9.82
N ASP A 3 -22.68 -17.11 10.22
CA ASP A 3 -23.51 -16.58 11.30
C ASP A 3 -24.77 -15.86 10.78
N GLN A 4 -25.49 -15.19 11.67
CA GLN A 4 -26.74 -14.48 11.33
C GLN A 4 -26.52 -13.10 10.70
N THR A 5 -25.28 -12.70 10.32
CA THR A 5 -24.94 -11.38 9.79
C THR A 5 -25.82 -11.01 8.58
N ILE A 6 -25.99 -11.93 7.62
CA ILE A 6 -26.81 -11.71 6.42
C ILE A 6 -28.27 -11.38 6.78
N GLN A 7 -28.85 -12.16 7.71
CA GLN A 7 -30.23 -11.96 8.12
C GLN A 7 -30.42 -10.64 8.87
N GLN A 8 -29.49 -10.31 9.76
CA GLN A 8 -29.53 -9.06 10.52
C GLN A 8 -29.41 -7.84 9.59
N ALA A 9 -28.49 -7.89 8.60
CA ALA A 9 -28.32 -6.81 7.64
C ALA A 9 -29.60 -6.60 6.80
N ARG A 10 -30.22 -7.68 6.32
CA ARG A 10 -31.50 -7.59 5.60
C ARG A 10 -32.64 -7.04 6.46
N ASN A 11 -32.72 -7.46 7.72
CA ASN A 11 -33.73 -6.95 8.64
C ASN A 11 -33.54 -5.46 8.94
N ALA A 12 -32.30 -4.96 8.88
CA ALA A 12 -31.99 -3.54 8.98
C ALA A 12 -32.20 -2.74 7.67
N GLY A 13 -32.73 -3.38 6.62
CA GLY A 13 -33.01 -2.74 5.33
C GLY A 13 -31.81 -2.64 4.39
N ALA A 14 -30.69 -3.30 4.69
CA ALA A 14 -29.53 -3.29 3.84
C ALA A 14 -29.67 -4.25 2.65
N GLU A 15 -29.21 -3.84 1.48
CA GLU A 15 -29.00 -4.72 0.35
C GLU A 15 -27.78 -5.61 0.60
N VAL A 16 -27.95 -6.93 0.51
CA VAL A 16 -26.91 -7.90 0.86
C VAL A 16 -26.40 -8.63 -0.36
N TRP A 17 -25.14 -8.42 -0.66
CA TRP A 17 -24.41 -9.08 -1.74
C TRP A 17 -23.52 -10.19 -1.17
N SER A 18 -23.53 -11.36 -1.79
CA SER A 18 -22.71 -12.50 -1.35
C SER A 18 -21.49 -12.66 -2.27
N GLU A 19 -20.30 -12.53 -1.71
CA GLU A 19 -19.05 -12.84 -2.42
C GLU A 19 -18.57 -14.25 -2.06
N LYS A 20 -18.32 -15.08 -3.09
CA LYS A 20 -17.87 -16.47 -2.90
C LYS A 20 -16.40 -16.57 -2.51
N ARG A 21 -15.57 -15.62 -2.98
CA ARG A 21 -14.15 -15.60 -2.66
C ARG A 21 -13.96 -14.92 -1.33
N GLN A 22 -13.28 -15.60 -0.40
CA GLN A 22 -12.94 -15.01 0.90
C GLN A 22 -11.89 -13.94 0.73
N GLY A 23 -12.01 -12.87 1.51
CA GLY A 23 -11.06 -11.76 1.56
C GLY A 23 -11.73 -10.41 1.34
N LYS A 24 -11.33 -9.41 2.14
CA LYS A 24 -11.90 -8.04 2.09
C LYS A 24 -11.69 -7.39 0.72
N GLY A 25 -10.52 -7.58 0.11
CA GLY A 25 -10.22 -7.05 -1.23
C GLY A 25 -11.18 -7.58 -2.31
N ASN A 26 -11.58 -8.85 -2.25
CA ASN A 26 -12.56 -9.42 -3.19
C ASN A 26 -13.94 -8.76 -3.04
N VAL A 27 -14.35 -8.48 -1.81
CA VAL A 27 -15.62 -7.78 -1.52
C VAL A 27 -15.56 -6.35 -2.06
N VAL A 28 -14.50 -5.60 -1.75
CA VAL A 28 -14.30 -4.22 -2.22
C VAL A 28 -14.29 -4.17 -3.75
N ARG A 29 -13.55 -5.07 -4.41
CA ARG A 29 -13.50 -5.17 -5.88
C ARG A 29 -14.91 -5.34 -6.48
N ARG A 30 -15.70 -6.24 -5.92
CA ARG A 30 -17.04 -6.46 -6.40
C ARG A 30 -17.95 -5.27 -6.18
N MET A 31 -17.95 -4.69 -4.98
CA MET A 31 -18.77 -3.53 -4.65
C MET A 31 -18.42 -2.32 -5.53
N PHE A 32 -17.15 -2.07 -5.76
CA PHE A 32 -16.70 -0.97 -6.62
C PHE A 32 -17.04 -1.17 -8.10
N ALA A 33 -17.14 -2.42 -8.55
CA ALA A 33 -17.55 -2.72 -9.91
C ALA A 33 -19.08 -2.64 -10.12
N GLU A 34 -19.85 -3.15 -9.16
CA GLU A 34 -21.30 -3.36 -9.30
C GLU A 34 -22.12 -2.12 -8.90
N ILE A 35 -21.63 -1.31 -7.94
CA ILE A 35 -22.39 -0.17 -7.42
C ILE A 35 -22.01 1.09 -8.19
N GLU A 36 -23.04 1.87 -8.57
CA GLU A 36 -22.89 3.22 -9.12
C GLU A 36 -23.41 4.24 -8.12
N ALA A 37 -22.51 5.16 -7.72
CA ALA A 37 -22.80 6.26 -6.80
C ALA A 37 -21.82 7.41 -7.04
N ASP A 38 -22.15 8.60 -6.56
CA ASP A 38 -21.25 9.76 -6.60
C ASP A 38 -20.18 9.67 -5.52
N PHE A 39 -20.55 9.16 -4.33
CA PHE A 39 -19.66 8.91 -3.22
C PHE A 39 -19.85 7.51 -2.66
N TYR A 40 -18.76 6.91 -2.21
CA TYR A 40 -18.73 5.57 -1.65
C TYR A 40 -18.18 5.66 -0.23
N LEU A 41 -18.92 5.14 0.73
CA LEU A 41 -18.47 5.02 2.10
C LEU A 41 -18.18 3.55 2.41
N MET A 42 -16.95 3.26 2.79
CA MET A 42 -16.51 1.94 3.24
C MET A 42 -16.30 1.96 4.74
N VAL A 43 -16.85 0.97 5.45
CA VAL A 43 -16.66 0.78 6.88
C VAL A 43 -16.64 -0.70 7.23
N ASP A 44 -15.82 -1.10 8.22
CA ASP A 44 -15.83 -2.45 8.75
C ASP A 44 -17.08 -2.70 9.62
N GLY A 45 -17.72 -3.85 9.47
CA GLY A 45 -18.95 -4.21 10.17
C GLY A 45 -18.73 -4.84 11.56
N ASP A 46 -17.65 -4.46 12.28
CA ASP A 46 -17.27 -5.03 13.57
C ASP A 46 -17.56 -4.09 14.78
N ALA A 47 -18.32 -3.02 14.51
CA ALA A 47 -18.73 -2.01 15.49
C ALA A 47 -17.56 -1.27 16.17
N THR A 48 -16.38 -1.24 15.58
CA THR A 48 -15.23 -0.51 16.11
C THR A 48 -15.17 0.95 15.66
N TYR A 49 -15.89 1.30 14.58
CA TYR A 49 -15.96 2.66 14.04
C TYR A 49 -17.26 3.37 14.44
N ASP A 50 -17.16 4.68 14.65
CA ASP A 50 -18.31 5.53 14.95
C ASP A 50 -19.09 5.84 13.67
N ALA A 51 -20.26 5.23 13.53
CA ALA A 51 -21.14 5.49 12.37
C ALA A 51 -21.65 6.93 12.29
N ALA A 52 -21.73 7.66 13.43
CA ALA A 52 -22.16 9.05 13.47
C ALA A 52 -21.16 10.01 12.80
N SER A 53 -19.92 9.60 12.58
CA SER A 53 -18.91 10.37 11.85
C SER A 53 -19.13 10.38 10.33
N ALA A 54 -19.98 9.48 9.76
CA ALA A 54 -20.21 9.37 8.31
C ALA A 54 -20.67 10.68 7.64
N PRO A 55 -21.67 11.42 8.16
CA PRO A 55 -22.10 12.69 7.56
C PRO A 55 -20.99 13.73 7.49
N GLY A 56 -20.16 13.83 8.56
CA GLY A 56 -19.03 14.78 8.61
C GLY A 56 -17.95 14.44 7.58
N MET A 57 -17.65 13.15 7.40
CA MET A 57 -16.69 12.69 6.36
C MET A 57 -17.23 12.97 4.95
N LEU A 58 -18.54 12.76 4.74
CA LEU A 58 -19.18 13.03 3.45
C LEU A 58 -19.23 14.53 3.16
N GLN A 59 -19.46 15.35 4.15
CA GLN A 59 -19.40 16.81 4.01
C GLN A 59 -17.98 17.27 3.67
N LEU A 60 -16.96 16.77 4.37
CA LEU A 60 -15.56 17.12 4.13
C LEU A 60 -15.12 16.80 2.70
N ILE A 61 -15.47 15.61 2.16
CA ILE A 61 -15.10 15.24 0.78
C ILE A 61 -15.75 16.15 -0.26
N GLN A 62 -16.98 16.63 0.01
CA GLN A 62 -17.72 17.54 -0.89
C GLN A 62 -17.16 18.97 -0.82
N ASP A 63 -17.01 19.52 0.39
CA ASP A 63 -16.60 20.90 0.60
C ASP A 63 -15.17 21.16 0.09
N GLU A 64 -14.26 20.23 0.36
CA GLU A 64 -12.85 20.33 -0.05
C GLU A 64 -12.56 19.68 -1.41
N LYS A 65 -13.60 19.14 -2.09
CA LYS A 65 -13.47 18.45 -3.39
C LYS A 65 -12.40 17.37 -3.40
N LEU A 66 -12.37 16.56 -2.35
CA LEU A 66 -11.40 15.49 -2.18
C LEU A 66 -11.80 14.23 -2.97
N ASP A 67 -10.84 13.37 -3.23
CA ASP A 67 -11.08 12.05 -3.81
C ASP A 67 -11.13 10.93 -2.75
N MET A 68 -10.53 11.18 -1.59
CA MET A 68 -10.60 10.24 -0.46
C MET A 68 -10.52 10.99 0.88
N VAL A 69 -11.38 10.61 1.81
CA VAL A 69 -11.26 10.97 3.24
C VAL A 69 -11.05 9.70 4.04
N VAL A 70 -10.01 9.68 4.87
CA VAL A 70 -9.68 8.57 5.78
C VAL A 70 -10.10 8.92 7.19
N ALA A 71 -10.90 8.08 7.83
CA ALA A 71 -11.18 8.18 9.25
C ALA A 71 -9.91 7.79 10.04
N ARG A 72 -9.19 8.78 10.57
CA ARG A 72 -8.05 8.55 11.45
C ARG A 72 -8.56 8.10 12.83
N ARG A 73 -8.19 6.91 13.21
CA ARG A 73 -8.64 6.29 14.45
C ARG A 73 -8.06 7.03 15.67
N VAL A 74 -8.95 7.60 16.48
CA VAL A 74 -8.61 8.16 17.79
C VAL A 74 -9.19 7.25 18.85
N SER A 75 -8.34 6.50 19.54
CA SER A 75 -8.77 5.61 20.62
C SER A 75 -9.24 6.42 21.83
N THR A 76 -10.42 6.13 22.34
CA THR A 76 -10.97 6.71 23.56
C THR A 76 -10.64 5.86 24.79
N GLU A 77 -10.16 4.63 24.61
CA GLU A 77 -9.84 3.67 25.67
C GLU A 77 -8.44 3.09 25.45
N GLU A 78 -7.65 2.96 26.55
CA GLU A 78 -6.30 2.38 26.50
C GLU A 78 -6.28 0.92 26.00
N GLU A 79 -7.38 0.18 26.16
CA GLU A 79 -7.52 -1.21 25.72
C GLU A 79 -7.82 -1.39 24.22
N ALA A 80 -8.28 -0.36 23.53
CA ALA A 80 -8.64 -0.43 22.11
C ALA A 80 -7.41 -0.58 21.20
N TYR A 81 -6.23 -0.18 21.66
CA TYR A 81 -4.96 -0.28 20.92
C TYR A 81 -3.97 -1.23 21.60
N ARG A 82 -3.73 -2.38 20.98
CA ARG A 82 -2.55 -3.19 21.31
C ARG A 82 -1.31 -2.48 20.80
N SER A 83 -0.33 -2.22 21.65
CA SER A 83 0.91 -1.47 21.35
C SER A 83 1.65 -1.94 20.07
N GLY A 84 1.58 -3.21 19.73
CA GLY A 84 2.18 -3.77 18.51
C GLY A 84 1.49 -3.33 17.21
N HIS A 85 0.18 -3.09 17.22
CA HIS A 85 -0.56 -2.64 16.03
C HIS A 85 -0.32 -1.16 15.73
N GLU A 86 -0.21 -0.33 16.75
CA GLU A 86 0.13 1.08 16.58
C GLU A 86 1.54 1.25 16.00
N PHE A 87 2.52 0.51 16.51
CA PHE A 87 3.87 0.51 15.98
C PHE A 87 3.90 0.07 14.51
N GLY A 88 3.20 -1.02 14.16
CA GLY A 88 3.11 -1.51 12.78
C GLY A 88 2.47 -0.50 11.82
N ASN A 89 1.36 0.14 12.24
CA ASN A 89 0.72 1.18 11.45
C ASN A 89 1.64 2.40 11.27
N ARG A 90 2.29 2.86 12.34
CA ARG A 90 3.25 3.98 12.27
C ARG A 90 4.45 3.68 11.37
N LEU A 91 4.98 2.45 11.42
CA LEU A 91 6.09 2.01 10.58
C LEU A 91 5.67 1.99 9.09
N LEU A 92 4.50 1.42 8.78
CA LEU A 92 3.98 1.35 7.42
C LEU A 92 3.63 2.74 6.88
N SER A 93 2.94 3.57 7.67
CA SER A 93 2.60 4.95 7.29
C SER A 93 3.86 5.79 7.07
N GLY A 94 4.87 5.63 7.92
CA GLY A 94 6.17 6.30 7.75
C GLY A 94 6.90 5.85 6.47
N ALA A 95 6.90 4.56 6.16
CA ALA A 95 7.51 4.04 4.94
C ALA A 95 6.78 4.54 3.69
N VAL A 96 5.46 4.53 3.69
CA VAL A 96 4.65 5.07 2.59
C VAL A 96 4.87 6.59 2.45
N GLY A 97 4.91 7.34 3.56
CA GLY A 97 5.24 8.76 3.55
C GLY A 97 6.63 9.03 2.95
N TRP A 98 7.64 8.22 3.28
CA TRP A 98 8.97 8.32 2.68
C TRP A 98 8.97 8.00 1.17
N ILE A 99 8.21 7.00 0.73
CA ILE A 99 8.13 6.60 -0.68
C ILE A 99 7.41 7.66 -1.53
N PHE A 100 6.28 8.20 -1.04
CA PHE A 100 5.39 9.06 -1.82
C PHE A 100 5.46 10.54 -1.46
N GLY A 101 6.13 10.90 -0.36
CA GLY A 101 6.27 12.30 0.08
C GLY A 101 5.00 12.88 0.69
N SER A 102 4.03 12.05 1.10
CA SER A 102 2.77 12.46 1.73
C SER A 102 2.57 11.77 3.08
N GLN A 103 1.85 12.43 3.97
CA GLN A 103 1.63 11.95 5.33
C GLN A 103 0.15 11.59 5.53
N LEU A 104 -0.19 10.33 5.19
CA LEU A 104 -1.37 9.70 5.78
C LEU A 104 -0.93 9.04 7.09
N SER A 105 -1.56 9.42 8.19
CA SER A 105 -1.18 8.93 9.51
C SER A 105 -1.79 7.56 9.85
N ASP A 106 -2.93 7.21 9.22
CA ASP A 106 -3.63 5.94 9.43
C ASP A 106 -3.96 5.21 8.12
N ILE A 107 -2.95 4.61 7.52
CA ILE A 107 -3.06 3.87 6.24
C ILE A 107 -3.92 2.60 6.36
N LEU A 108 -4.00 2.02 7.54
CA LEU A 108 -4.72 0.77 7.79
C LEU A 108 -6.18 0.98 8.25
N SER A 109 -6.67 2.22 8.27
CA SER A 109 -8.08 2.48 8.59
C SER A 109 -8.99 1.88 7.52
N GLY A 110 -9.98 1.11 7.97
CA GLY A 110 -11.02 0.53 7.14
C GLY A 110 -12.26 1.40 6.96
N TYR A 111 -12.25 2.61 7.51
CA TYR A 111 -13.35 3.56 7.40
C TYR A 111 -12.95 4.74 6.52
N ARG A 112 -13.54 4.82 5.33
CA ARG A 112 -13.16 5.80 4.30
C ARG A 112 -14.34 6.24 3.47
N VAL A 113 -14.26 7.46 2.94
CA VAL A 113 -15.15 7.96 1.90
C VAL A 113 -14.34 8.20 0.64
N PHE A 114 -14.91 7.87 -0.52
CA PHE A 114 -14.27 8.01 -1.82
C PHE A 114 -15.17 8.72 -2.81
N SER A 115 -14.57 9.48 -3.73
CA SER A 115 -15.26 9.98 -4.92
C SER A 115 -15.52 8.87 -5.95
N ARG A 116 -16.45 9.08 -6.85
CA ARG A 116 -16.68 8.19 -8.00
C ARG A 116 -15.44 8.02 -8.86
N ARG A 117 -14.68 9.12 -9.09
CA ARG A 117 -13.43 9.10 -9.88
C ARG A 117 -12.40 8.18 -9.25
N PHE A 118 -12.23 8.26 -7.94
CA PHE A 118 -11.35 7.36 -7.21
C PHE A 118 -11.75 5.91 -7.44
N VAL A 119 -13.00 5.55 -7.13
CA VAL A 119 -13.49 4.17 -7.15
C VAL A 119 -13.39 3.56 -8.54
N LYS A 120 -13.80 4.27 -9.58
CA LYS A 120 -13.82 3.75 -10.96
C LYS A 120 -12.44 3.75 -11.63
N SER A 121 -11.45 4.46 -11.08
CA SER A 121 -10.05 4.38 -11.53
C SER A 121 -9.22 3.38 -10.74
N PHE A 122 -9.72 2.87 -9.62
CA PHE A 122 -9.01 1.97 -8.73
C PHE A 122 -9.06 0.51 -9.22
N PRO A 123 -7.92 -0.14 -9.50
CA PRO A 123 -7.91 -1.48 -10.09
C PRO A 123 -8.27 -2.62 -9.13
N ALA A 124 -8.23 -2.43 -7.80
CA ALA A 124 -8.54 -3.41 -6.76
C ALA A 124 -7.88 -4.78 -6.99
N MET A 125 -6.55 -4.84 -6.98
CA MET A 125 -5.79 -6.04 -7.33
C MET A 125 -5.57 -7.01 -6.17
N THR A 126 -5.54 -6.52 -4.92
CA THR A 126 -5.31 -7.36 -3.73
C THR A 126 -6.58 -8.10 -3.29
N GLU A 127 -6.40 -9.27 -2.68
CA GLU A 127 -7.51 -10.13 -2.25
C GLU A 127 -7.83 -9.99 -0.76
N GLY A 128 -6.85 -9.55 0.05
CA GLY A 128 -6.90 -9.57 1.52
C GLY A 128 -7.05 -8.20 2.17
N PHE A 129 -6.53 -8.11 3.38
CA PHE A 129 -6.50 -6.89 4.20
C PHE A 129 -5.47 -5.86 3.72
N GLU A 130 -4.67 -6.19 2.71
CA GLU A 130 -3.76 -5.21 2.08
C GLU A 130 -4.52 -4.19 1.24
N ILE A 131 -5.84 -4.34 1.08
CA ILE A 131 -6.68 -3.44 0.28
C ILE A 131 -6.63 -1.99 0.81
N GLU A 132 -6.57 -1.77 2.13
CA GLU A 132 -6.45 -0.44 2.70
C GLU A 132 -5.13 0.24 2.29
N THR A 133 -4.04 -0.53 2.29
CA THR A 133 -2.74 -0.05 1.81
C THR A 133 -2.79 0.24 0.31
N GLU A 134 -3.43 -0.63 -0.48
CA GLU A 134 -3.56 -0.43 -1.94
C GLU A 134 -4.38 0.82 -2.27
N LEU A 135 -5.48 1.08 -1.53
CA LEU A 135 -6.28 2.29 -1.66
C LEU A 135 -5.45 3.56 -1.38
N SER A 136 -4.69 3.55 -0.29
CA SER A 136 -3.81 4.67 0.07
C SER A 136 -2.71 4.89 -0.98
N VAL A 137 -2.04 3.81 -1.40
CA VAL A 137 -1.00 3.86 -2.43
C VAL A 137 -1.54 4.40 -3.75
N HIS A 138 -2.73 3.98 -4.17
CA HIS A 138 -3.37 4.49 -5.39
C HIS A 138 -3.59 6.01 -5.33
N ALA A 139 -4.15 6.52 -4.22
CA ALA A 139 -4.34 7.94 -4.01
C ALA A 139 -3.02 8.73 -4.11
N LEU A 140 -1.98 8.23 -3.42
CA LEU A 140 -0.68 8.89 -3.36
C LEU A 140 0.10 8.81 -4.69
N GLN A 141 0.02 7.68 -5.40
CA GLN A 141 0.60 7.54 -6.74
C GLN A 141 0.06 8.57 -7.72
N LEU A 142 -1.25 8.75 -7.73
CA LEU A 142 -1.92 9.69 -8.62
C LEU A 142 -1.92 11.13 -8.10
N ARG A 143 -1.40 11.36 -6.88
CA ARG A 143 -1.43 12.65 -6.17
C ARG A 143 -2.84 13.22 -6.10
N LEU A 144 -3.80 12.35 -5.75
CA LEU A 144 -5.18 12.76 -5.59
C LEU A 144 -5.33 13.63 -4.33
N PRO A 145 -6.29 14.56 -4.31
CA PRO A 145 -6.62 15.30 -3.10
C PRO A 145 -7.21 14.35 -2.04
N VAL A 146 -6.53 14.24 -0.91
CA VAL A 146 -6.90 13.35 0.21
C VAL A 146 -6.74 14.08 1.53
N ASP A 147 -7.60 13.76 2.50
CA ASP A 147 -7.49 14.28 3.86
C ASP A 147 -7.88 13.22 4.89
N GLU A 148 -7.59 13.50 6.16
CA GLU A 148 -7.90 12.62 7.30
C GLU A 148 -8.82 13.37 8.29
N MET A 149 -9.90 12.69 8.68
CA MET A 149 -10.77 13.19 9.76
C MET A 149 -10.58 12.33 11.01
N PRO A 150 -10.23 12.93 12.18
CA PRO A 150 -10.16 12.17 13.42
C PRO A 150 -11.55 11.65 13.81
N THR A 151 -11.67 10.36 14.04
CA THR A 151 -12.92 9.67 14.40
C THR A 151 -12.74 8.80 15.63
N PRO A 152 -13.74 8.70 16.52
CA PRO A 152 -13.70 7.76 17.63
C PRO A 152 -13.51 6.32 17.15
N TYR A 153 -12.66 5.59 17.85
CA TYR A 153 -12.41 4.17 17.61
C TYR A 153 -12.59 3.39 18.91
N PHE A 154 -13.50 2.42 18.90
CA PHE A 154 -13.92 1.68 20.08
C PHE A 154 -13.28 0.30 20.14
N ALA A 155 -13.19 -0.25 21.36
CA ALA A 155 -12.80 -1.63 21.55
C ALA A 155 -13.83 -2.58 20.91
N ARG A 156 -13.35 -3.70 20.39
CA ARG A 156 -14.26 -4.72 19.83
C ARG A 156 -15.18 -5.28 20.91
N PRO A 157 -16.45 -5.56 20.57
CA PRO A 157 -17.36 -6.22 21.49
C PRO A 157 -16.78 -7.54 22.03
N ALA A 158 -17.08 -7.85 23.28
CA ALA A 158 -16.65 -9.09 23.94
C ALA A 158 -17.09 -10.32 23.13
N GLY A 159 -16.16 -11.25 22.86
CA GLY A 159 -16.39 -12.44 22.04
C GLY A 159 -15.89 -12.37 20.61
N SER A 160 -15.44 -11.20 20.12
CA SER A 160 -14.78 -11.05 18.83
C SER A 160 -13.26 -11.14 19.00
N ALA A 161 -12.65 -12.24 18.51
CA ALA A 161 -11.20 -12.41 18.56
C ALA A 161 -10.53 -11.77 17.34
N SER A 162 -9.46 -10.98 17.55
CA SER A 162 -8.58 -10.56 16.46
C SER A 162 -7.87 -11.78 15.88
N LYS A 163 -7.95 -11.97 14.57
CA LYS A 163 -7.22 -13.03 13.85
C LYS A 163 -5.74 -12.72 13.63
N LEU A 164 -5.23 -11.64 14.23
CA LEU A 164 -3.89 -11.12 13.99
C LEU A 164 -2.89 -11.67 15.04
N HIS A 165 -1.74 -12.15 14.54
CA HIS A 165 -0.63 -12.69 15.36
C HIS A 165 0.56 -11.73 15.26
N THR A 166 0.99 -11.13 16.38
CA THR A 166 1.95 -10.02 16.46
C THR A 166 3.25 -10.22 15.64
N TRP A 167 3.86 -11.40 15.69
CA TRP A 167 5.11 -11.68 14.96
C TRP A 167 4.88 -11.90 13.45
N ALA A 168 3.84 -12.66 13.10
CA ALA A 168 3.49 -12.91 11.69
C ALA A 168 3.05 -11.62 10.99
N ASP A 169 2.36 -10.74 11.71
CA ASP A 169 1.91 -9.46 11.18
C ASP A 169 3.07 -8.48 11.03
N GLY A 170 4.03 -8.46 11.96
CA GLY A 170 5.26 -7.68 11.83
C GLY A 170 6.06 -8.07 10.58
N PHE A 171 6.23 -9.36 10.32
CA PHE A 171 6.90 -9.83 9.10
C PHE A 171 6.10 -9.47 7.84
N ARG A 172 4.77 -9.57 7.87
CA ARG A 172 3.90 -9.18 6.75
C ARG A 172 4.01 -7.69 6.44
N ILE A 173 4.06 -6.83 7.47
CA ILE A 173 4.27 -5.39 7.30
C ILE A 173 5.63 -5.12 6.64
N LEU A 174 6.71 -5.73 7.12
CA LEU A 174 8.04 -5.58 6.52
C LEU A 174 8.07 -6.06 5.07
N ALA A 175 7.44 -7.20 4.77
CA ALA A 175 7.32 -7.71 3.42
C ALA A 175 6.52 -6.76 2.51
N THR A 176 5.45 -6.15 3.03
CA THR A 176 4.65 -5.15 2.31
C THR A 176 5.47 -3.90 2.02
N ILE A 177 6.22 -3.37 2.99
CA ILE A 177 7.11 -2.22 2.81
C ILE A 177 8.18 -2.53 1.75
N PHE A 178 8.82 -3.69 1.85
CA PHE A 178 9.83 -4.11 0.87
C PHE A 178 9.23 -4.24 -0.54
N ARG A 179 8.07 -4.89 -0.65
CA ARG A 179 7.34 -5.02 -1.91
C ARG A 179 6.98 -3.66 -2.50
N LEU A 180 6.46 -2.73 -1.69
CA LEU A 180 6.16 -1.37 -2.12
C LEU A 180 7.41 -0.65 -2.61
N PHE A 181 8.52 -0.74 -1.88
CA PHE A 181 9.78 -0.11 -2.29
C PHE A 181 10.26 -0.64 -3.64
N VAL A 182 10.25 -1.96 -3.85
CA VAL A 182 10.67 -2.57 -5.12
C VAL A 182 9.75 -2.19 -6.29
N LEU A 183 8.43 -2.12 -6.04
CA LEU A 183 7.45 -1.84 -7.09
C LEU A 183 7.34 -0.34 -7.44
N GLU A 184 7.47 0.53 -6.44
CA GLU A 184 7.24 1.97 -6.58
C GLU A 184 8.52 2.78 -6.83
N LYS A 185 9.66 2.26 -6.37
CA LYS A 185 10.98 2.86 -6.55
C LYS A 185 11.98 1.86 -7.18
N PRO A 186 11.61 1.19 -8.30
CA PRO A 186 12.44 0.13 -8.86
C PRO A 186 13.84 0.60 -9.24
N PHE A 187 13.98 1.81 -9.78
CA PHE A 187 15.29 2.35 -10.13
C PHE A 187 16.20 2.46 -8.91
N GLN A 188 15.70 3.02 -7.79
CA GLN A 188 16.48 3.17 -6.57
C GLN A 188 16.90 1.82 -5.98
N PHE A 189 15.97 0.84 -5.97
CA PHE A 189 16.26 -0.50 -5.49
C PHE A 189 17.38 -1.16 -6.29
N PHE A 190 17.25 -1.20 -7.62
CA PHE A 190 18.23 -1.83 -8.48
C PHE A 190 19.54 -1.04 -8.58
N LEU A 191 19.52 0.29 -8.41
CA LEU A 191 20.73 1.10 -8.29
C LEU A 191 21.52 0.73 -7.03
N LEU A 192 20.87 0.59 -5.88
CA LEU A 192 21.53 0.14 -4.65
C LEU A 192 22.15 -1.25 -4.83
N LEU A 193 21.42 -2.16 -5.48
CA LEU A 193 21.92 -3.50 -5.77
C LEU A 193 23.10 -3.48 -6.74
N SER A 194 23.04 -2.63 -7.76
CA SER A 194 24.15 -2.40 -8.70
C SER A 194 25.40 -1.88 -8.00
N ILE A 195 25.25 -0.87 -7.12
CA ILE A 195 26.35 -0.34 -6.32
C ILE A 195 26.95 -1.42 -5.42
N LEU A 196 26.14 -2.24 -4.78
CA LEU A 196 26.58 -3.34 -3.94
C LEU A 196 27.44 -4.33 -4.73
N PHE A 197 26.97 -4.78 -5.89
CA PHE A 197 27.73 -5.68 -6.76
C PHE A 197 28.99 -5.03 -7.29
N PHE A 198 28.94 -3.78 -7.68
CA PHE A 198 30.11 -3.02 -8.15
C PHE A 198 31.18 -2.92 -7.08
N LEU A 199 30.82 -2.56 -5.85
CA LEU A 199 31.77 -2.43 -4.74
C LEU A 199 32.39 -3.77 -4.34
N THR A 200 31.58 -4.85 -4.28
CA THR A 200 32.10 -6.20 -3.97
C THR A 200 33.01 -6.71 -5.07
N ALA A 201 32.65 -6.50 -6.35
CA ALA A 201 33.49 -6.85 -7.49
C ALA A 201 34.82 -6.08 -7.46
N SER A 202 34.77 -4.76 -7.15
CA SER A 202 35.97 -3.92 -7.05
C SER A 202 36.87 -4.33 -5.90
N ALA A 203 36.31 -4.71 -4.75
CA ALA A 203 37.08 -5.23 -3.62
C ALA A 203 37.85 -6.53 -3.96
N LEU A 204 37.29 -7.36 -4.83
CA LEU A 204 37.97 -8.57 -5.33
C LEU A 204 38.96 -8.27 -6.46
N PHE A 205 38.67 -7.30 -7.31
CA PHE A 205 39.45 -6.95 -8.49
C PHE A 205 40.71 -6.15 -8.16
N ILE A 206 40.64 -5.18 -7.24
CA ILE A 206 41.74 -4.30 -6.90
C ILE A 206 43.03 -5.06 -6.46
N PRO A 207 42.95 -6.08 -5.59
CA PRO A 207 44.12 -6.91 -5.25
C PRO A 207 44.74 -7.64 -6.44
N VAL A 208 43.88 -8.14 -7.38
CA VAL A 208 44.38 -8.79 -8.61
C VAL A 208 45.12 -7.82 -9.49
N LEU A 209 44.58 -6.61 -9.63
CA LEU A 209 45.22 -5.55 -10.42
C LEU A 209 46.57 -5.08 -9.80
N ALA A 210 46.59 -4.93 -8.47
CA ALA A 210 47.84 -4.57 -7.76
C ALA A 210 48.94 -5.65 -7.91
N GLU A 211 48.57 -6.92 -7.83
CA GLU A 211 49.50 -8.05 -8.07
C GLU A 211 50.03 -8.04 -9.50
N TYR A 212 49.14 -7.82 -10.48
CA TYR A 212 49.52 -7.74 -11.90
C TYR A 212 50.55 -6.60 -12.14
N PHE A 213 50.35 -5.42 -11.58
CA PHE A 213 51.29 -4.30 -11.73
C PHE A 213 52.63 -4.54 -11.03
N SER A 214 52.69 -5.37 -9.98
CA SER A 214 53.95 -5.66 -9.25
C SER A 214 54.69 -6.83 -9.84
N THR A 215 54.02 -7.86 -10.41
CA THR A 215 54.63 -9.14 -10.82
C THR A 215 54.52 -9.41 -12.30
N GLY A 216 53.63 -8.71 -13.04
CA GLY A 216 53.27 -9.02 -14.42
C GLY A 216 52.44 -10.30 -14.60
N LEU A 217 52.03 -10.90 -13.49
CA LEU A 217 51.27 -12.18 -13.50
C LEU A 217 49.92 -12.00 -12.81
N VAL A 218 48.95 -12.84 -13.21
CA VAL A 218 47.64 -12.95 -12.59
C VAL A 218 47.56 -14.30 -11.89
N SER A 219 47.88 -14.37 -10.59
CA SER A 219 47.83 -15.65 -9.85
C SER A 219 46.44 -15.96 -9.30
N ARG A 220 45.60 -14.92 -9.14
CA ARG A 220 44.25 -15.01 -8.51
C ARG A 220 43.14 -15.12 -9.53
N TYR A 221 43.25 -16.07 -10.48
CA TYR A 221 42.23 -16.28 -11.50
C TYR A 221 40.80 -16.48 -10.97
N PRO A 222 40.54 -17.26 -9.89
CA PRO A 222 39.20 -17.40 -9.35
C PRO A 222 38.60 -16.08 -8.92
N SER A 223 39.36 -15.20 -8.24
CA SER A 223 38.94 -13.89 -7.81
C SER A 223 38.62 -12.97 -9.00
N LEU A 224 39.43 -13.03 -10.05
CA LEU A 224 39.20 -12.28 -11.29
C LEU A 224 37.86 -12.68 -11.95
N ILE A 225 37.61 -13.98 -12.07
CA ILE A 225 36.37 -14.51 -12.68
C ILE A 225 35.15 -14.04 -11.87
N VAL A 226 35.20 -14.14 -10.53
CA VAL A 226 34.12 -13.69 -9.65
C VAL A 226 33.92 -12.19 -9.75
N ALA A 227 35.01 -11.40 -9.82
CA ALA A 227 34.94 -9.95 -9.97
C ALA A 227 34.26 -9.55 -11.30
N VAL A 228 34.64 -10.19 -12.42
CA VAL A 228 34.01 -9.97 -13.73
C VAL A 228 32.52 -10.30 -13.67
N GLY A 229 32.15 -11.45 -13.08
CA GLY A 229 30.75 -11.82 -12.84
C GLY A 229 30.02 -10.75 -12.02
N GLY A 230 30.64 -10.21 -10.97
CA GLY A 230 30.09 -9.14 -10.16
C GLY A 230 29.85 -7.83 -10.94
N TYR A 231 30.76 -7.43 -11.82
CA TYR A 231 30.56 -6.28 -12.70
C TYR A 231 29.41 -6.49 -13.71
N VAL A 232 29.30 -7.69 -14.27
CA VAL A 232 28.16 -8.05 -15.13
C VAL A 232 26.85 -7.96 -14.35
N MET A 233 26.80 -8.48 -13.10
CA MET A 233 25.63 -8.38 -12.23
C MET A 233 25.29 -6.92 -11.88
N ALA A 234 26.28 -6.07 -11.66
CA ALA A 234 26.10 -4.64 -11.44
C ALA A 234 25.44 -3.97 -12.66
N LEU A 235 25.97 -4.20 -13.84
CA LEU A 235 25.43 -3.64 -15.08
C LEU A 235 24.02 -4.15 -15.38
N THR A 236 23.79 -5.45 -15.25
CA THR A 236 22.45 -6.04 -15.46
C THR A 236 21.41 -5.50 -14.46
N SER A 237 21.80 -5.29 -13.20
CA SER A 237 20.94 -4.66 -12.20
C SER A 237 20.58 -3.22 -12.59
N LEU A 238 21.52 -2.43 -13.07
CA LEU A 238 21.26 -1.06 -13.51
C LEU A 238 20.30 -1.01 -14.70
N ILE A 239 20.51 -1.87 -15.69
CA ILE A 239 19.61 -2.00 -16.85
C ILE A 239 18.20 -2.42 -16.40
N MET A 240 18.09 -3.40 -15.50
CA MET A 240 16.80 -3.84 -14.97
C MET A 240 16.08 -2.71 -14.25
N GLY A 241 16.80 -1.91 -13.46
CA GLY A 241 16.24 -0.74 -12.77
C GLY A 241 15.63 0.29 -13.73
N THR A 242 16.33 0.59 -14.83
CA THR A 242 15.83 1.53 -15.85
C THR A 242 14.61 1.00 -16.60
N LEU A 243 14.60 -0.27 -16.97
CA LEU A 243 13.47 -0.90 -17.64
C LEU A 243 12.22 -0.96 -16.75
N LEU A 244 12.39 -1.37 -15.48
CA LEU A 244 11.27 -1.43 -14.55
C LEU A 244 10.75 -0.03 -14.18
N TYR A 245 11.60 1.00 -14.11
CA TYR A 245 11.18 2.38 -13.94
C TYR A 245 10.31 2.86 -15.12
N SER A 246 10.72 2.61 -16.35
CA SER A 246 9.92 2.93 -17.54
C SER A 246 8.55 2.24 -17.50
N THR A 247 8.51 0.95 -17.15
CA THR A 247 7.27 0.19 -17.03
C THR A 247 6.38 0.73 -15.91
N ALA A 248 6.96 1.10 -14.75
CA ALA A 248 6.21 1.67 -13.63
C ALA A 248 5.59 3.02 -13.99
N THR A 249 6.34 3.88 -14.70
CA THR A 249 5.85 5.18 -15.21
C THR A 249 4.68 4.98 -16.17
N GLY A 250 4.79 4.09 -17.15
CA GLY A 250 3.69 3.81 -18.10
C GLY A 250 2.42 3.28 -17.41
N ARG A 251 2.56 2.44 -16.35
CA ARG A 251 1.41 2.02 -15.54
C ARG A 251 0.75 3.19 -14.80
N LEU A 252 1.55 4.12 -14.29
CA LEU A 252 1.04 5.30 -13.59
C LEU A 252 0.31 6.23 -14.55
N GLU A 253 0.85 6.45 -15.75
CA GLU A 253 0.21 7.22 -16.81
C GLU A 253 -1.15 6.62 -17.20
N ALA A 254 -1.20 5.31 -17.42
CA ALA A 254 -2.46 4.61 -17.73
C ALA A 254 -3.52 4.77 -16.62
N LYS A 255 -3.14 4.65 -15.35
CA LYS A 255 -4.04 4.92 -14.21
C LYS A 255 -4.53 6.37 -14.22
N ARG A 256 -3.62 7.32 -14.48
CA ARG A 256 -3.97 8.75 -14.52
C ARG A 256 -4.94 9.07 -15.65
N LEU A 257 -4.72 8.53 -16.85
CA LEU A 257 -5.63 8.69 -17.96
C LEU A 257 -7.02 8.15 -17.63
N LYS A 258 -7.09 6.95 -17.03
CA LYS A 258 -8.36 6.35 -16.59
C LYS A 258 -9.11 7.22 -15.58
N TYR A 259 -8.39 7.81 -14.62
CA TYR A 259 -8.97 8.75 -13.67
C TYR A 259 -9.53 10.00 -14.37
N LEU A 260 -8.83 10.53 -15.38
CA LEU A 260 -9.26 11.74 -16.11
C LEU A 260 -10.46 11.51 -17.05
N GLU A 261 -10.71 10.26 -17.47
CA GLU A 261 -11.91 9.89 -18.25
C GLU A 261 -13.22 10.00 -17.46
N ILE A 262 -13.14 10.00 -16.13
CA ILE A 262 -14.32 10.00 -15.26
C ILE A 262 -14.63 11.45 -14.85
N GLU A 263 -15.86 11.87 -15.07
CA GLU A 263 -16.30 13.22 -14.73
C GLU A 263 -16.23 13.45 -13.21
N PRO A 264 -15.78 14.63 -12.77
CA PRO A 264 -15.84 14.99 -11.35
C PRO A 264 -17.30 15.15 -10.91
N PHE A 265 -17.55 15.04 -9.61
CA PHE A 265 -18.81 15.44 -9.04
C PHE A 265 -18.91 16.97 -9.10
N ASP A 266 -19.78 17.48 -9.94
CA ASP A 266 -20.15 18.89 -10.02
C ASP A 266 -21.38 19.07 -9.11
N GLY A 267 -21.17 19.32 -7.83
CA GLY A 267 -22.26 19.52 -6.87
C GLY A 267 -23.35 20.44 -7.44
N GLY A 268 -24.42 19.82 -7.99
CA GLY A 268 -25.55 20.50 -8.59
C GLY A 268 -26.41 21.19 -7.56
#